data_06e1143cd067c644a52d0c5315636d98
#
_entry.id   06e1143cd067c644a52d0c5315636d98
#
_cell.length_a   1.000
_cell.length_b   1.000
_cell.length_c   1.000
_cell.angle_alpha   90.00
_cell.angle_beta   90.00
_cell.angle_gamma   90.00
#
_symmetry.space_group_name_H-M   'P 1'
#
loop_
_entity.id
_entity.type
_entity.pdbx_description
1 polymer ?
#
loop_
_entity_poly.entity_id
_entity_poly.type
_entity_poly.pdbx_seq_one_letter_code
_entity_poly.pdbx_strand_id
1 'polypeptide(L)'
;SNICTAKALNATMAGFYAAYHGREGLERIARHIHSAAVILAEEIQKLGYKLKVDKFFDTLRFELPEGVSQAAVRDAALEQEINLFYCNCGCGKVVGLSTDEKINEKEINTLIGIFAKAAGKTADHVEFLDDRTVLDPTMLRDDEILQQSVFNIYHSETGMMRYMKNLERRDISLAT
;
A
#
# COMPACT_ATOMS: atom_id res chain seq x y z
N SER A 1 -16.17 -27.18 11.02
CA SER A 1 -15.73 -26.25 10.02
C SER A 1 -14.25 -25.94 10.16
N ASN A 2 -13.60 -25.69 9.04
CA ASN A 2 -12.17 -25.33 9.00
C ASN A 2 -11.95 -23.80 9.05
N ILE A 3 -13.01 -23.03 9.29
CA ILE A 3 -12.91 -21.59 9.39
C ILE A 3 -12.33 -21.24 10.76
N CYS A 4 -11.15 -20.62 10.74
CA CYS A 4 -10.50 -20.16 11.95
C CYS A 4 -11.25 -18.96 12.53
N THR A 5 -11.71 -19.05 13.78
CA THR A 5 -12.39 -17.95 14.49
C THR A 5 -11.49 -16.71 14.62
N ALA A 6 -10.16 -16.87 14.63
CA ALA A 6 -9.22 -15.76 14.58
C ALA A 6 -9.35 -14.88 13.30
N LYS A 7 -9.93 -15.40 12.23
CA LYS A 7 -10.22 -14.65 11.00
C LYS A 7 -11.58 -13.95 11.00
N ALA A 8 -12.47 -14.27 11.93
CA ALA A 8 -13.80 -13.66 11.99
C ALA A 8 -13.73 -12.14 12.20
N LEU A 9 -12.84 -11.66 13.07
CA LEU A 9 -12.62 -10.23 13.27
C LEU A 9 -12.11 -9.57 12.00
N ASN A 10 -11.12 -10.16 11.32
CA ASN A 10 -10.59 -9.61 10.06
C ASN A 10 -11.67 -9.54 8.98
N ALA A 11 -12.53 -10.56 8.87
CA ALA A 11 -13.64 -10.56 7.92
C ALA A 11 -14.66 -9.45 8.24
N THR A 12 -14.98 -9.25 9.51
CA THR A 12 -15.86 -8.17 9.97
C THR A 12 -15.26 -6.81 9.68
N MET A 13 -13.97 -6.61 9.98
CA MET A 13 -13.26 -5.37 9.68
C MET A 13 -13.25 -5.06 8.16
N ALA A 14 -13.00 -6.06 7.32
CA ALA A 14 -13.04 -5.90 5.87
C ALA A 14 -14.43 -5.48 5.38
N GLY A 15 -15.50 -6.07 5.94
CA GLY A 15 -16.88 -5.68 5.63
C GLY A 15 -17.19 -4.24 6.03
N PHE A 16 -16.81 -3.82 7.22
CA PHE A 16 -16.99 -2.43 7.67
C PHE A 16 -16.12 -1.44 6.90
N TYR A 17 -14.90 -1.82 6.55
CA TYR A 17 -14.02 -1.01 5.71
C TYR A 17 -14.66 -0.75 4.34
N ALA A 18 -15.18 -1.79 3.70
CA ALA A 18 -15.91 -1.65 2.45
C ALA A 18 -17.18 -0.80 2.58
N ALA A 19 -17.95 -0.97 3.68
CA ALA A 19 -19.15 -0.17 3.93
C ALA A 19 -18.84 1.31 4.20
N TYR A 20 -17.72 1.60 4.86
CA TYR A 20 -17.29 2.97 5.17
C TYR A 20 -16.76 3.70 3.93
N HIS A 21 -15.89 3.06 3.17
CA HIS A 21 -15.25 3.69 2.01
C HIS A 21 -16.12 3.66 0.75
N GLY A 22 -16.95 2.63 0.60
CA GLY A 22 -17.71 2.40 -0.62
C GLY A 22 -16.83 2.19 -1.84
N ARG A 23 -17.43 2.15 -3.02
CA ARG A 23 -16.72 1.98 -4.28
C ARG A 23 -15.70 3.10 -4.51
N GLU A 24 -16.15 4.34 -4.48
CA GLU A 24 -15.32 5.52 -4.78
C GLU A 24 -14.12 5.65 -3.81
N GLY A 25 -14.36 5.38 -2.52
CA GLY A 25 -13.32 5.40 -1.52
C GLY A 25 -12.26 4.34 -1.75
N LEU A 26 -12.66 3.10 -2.06
CA LEU A 26 -11.73 2.01 -2.36
C LEU A 26 -10.94 2.26 -3.65
N GLU A 27 -11.58 2.76 -4.71
CA GLU A 27 -10.89 3.12 -5.96
C GLU A 27 -9.87 4.25 -5.75
N ARG A 28 -10.21 5.25 -4.94
CA ARG A 28 -9.29 6.34 -4.57
C ARG A 28 -8.09 5.81 -3.78
N ILE A 29 -8.32 4.97 -2.78
CA ILE A 29 -7.25 4.35 -1.98
C ILE A 29 -6.34 3.49 -2.88
N ALA A 30 -6.91 2.66 -3.74
CA ALA A 30 -6.16 1.82 -4.66
C ALA A 30 -5.30 2.66 -5.62
N ARG A 31 -5.84 3.74 -6.16
CA ARG A 31 -5.13 4.69 -7.02
C ARG A 31 -3.97 5.37 -6.31
N HIS A 32 -4.21 5.85 -5.09
CA HIS A 32 -3.19 6.46 -4.23
C HIS A 32 -2.01 5.52 -3.97
N ILE A 33 -2.29 4.30 -3.52
CA ILE A 33 -1.28 3.27 -3.27
C ILE A 33 -0.47 2.97 -4.53
N HIS A 34 -1.16 2.76 -5.65
CA HIS A 34 -0.52 2.40 -6.91
C HIS A 34 0.33 3.55 -7.49
N SER A 35 -0.19 4.78 -7.46
CA SER A 35 0.56 5.97 -7.92
C SER A 35 1.84 6.18 -7.12
N ALA A 36 1.82 5.98 -5.81
CA ALA A 36 3.02 6.05 -4.98
C ALA A 36 4.05 4.98 -5.38
N ALA A 37 3.61 3.75 -5.63
CA ALA A 37 4.48 2.68 -6.10
C ALA A 37 5.09 2.99 -7.47
N VAL A 38 4.31 3.55 -8.40
CA VAL A 38 4.82 3.96 -9.73
C VAL A 38 5.90 5.03 -9.62
N ILE A 39 5.67 6.07 -8.82
CA ILE A 39 6.65 7.13 -8.60
C ILE A 39 7.94 6.55 -8.00
N LEU A 40 7.83 5.73 -6.96
CA LEU A 40 8.98 5.09 -6.34
C LEU A 40 9.74 4.21 -7.34
N ALA A 41 9.03 3.45 -8.17
CA ALA A 41 9.65 2.62 -9.19
C ALA A 41 10.44 3.45 -10.21
N GLU A 42 9.87 4.53 -10.71
CA GLU A 42 10.51 5.43 -11.67
C GLU A 42 11.75 6.12 -11.08
N GLU A 43 11.61 6.71 -9.89
CA GLU A 43 12.69 7.48 -9.29
C GLU A 43 13.85 6.59 -8.81
N ILE A 44 13.55 5.44 -8.21
CA ILE A 44 14.60 4.50 -7.78
C ILE A 44 15.33 3.90 -8.99
N GLN A 45 14.66 3.68 -10.11
CA GLN A 45 15.32 3.23 -11.35
C GLN A 45 16.29 4.30 -11.92
N LYS A 46 15.99 5.60 -11.83
CA LYS A 46 16.91 6.68 -12.21
C LYS A 46 18.21 6.65 -11.42
N LEU A 47 18.16 6.15 -10.18
CA LEU A 47 19.34 5.95 -9.35
C LEU A 47 20.20 4.74 -9.76
N GLY A 48 19.74 3.93 -10.73
CA GLY A 48 20.47 2.79 -11.27
C GLY A 48 20.01 1.43 -10.72
N TYR A 49 18.98 1.40 -9.88
CA TYR A 49 18.37 0.14 -9.45
C TYR A 49 17.51 -0.44 -10.56
N LYS A 50 17.47 -1.77 -10.67
CA LYS A 50 16.68 -2.44 -11.69
C LYS A 50 15.43 -3.05 -11.08
N LEU A 51 14.28 -2.65 -11.58
CA LEU A 51 13.01 -3.22 -11.18
C LEU A 51 12.92 -4.68 -11.66
N LYS A 52 12.51 -5.60 -10.78
CA LYS A 52 12.45 -7.04 -11.06
C LYS A 52 11.20 -7.45 -11.83
N VAL A 53 10.12 -6.66 -11.74
CA VAL A 53 8.82 -6.95 -12.34
C VAL A 53 8.23 -5.64 -12.86
N ASP A 54 7.90 -5.60 -14.14
CA ASP A 54 7.40 -4.39 -14.80
C ASP A 54 5.91 -4.11 -14.49
N LYS A 55 5.17 -5.15 -14.09
CA LYS A 55 3.75 -5.04 -13.71
C LYS A 55 3.61 -5.33 -12.22
N PHE A 56 3.19 -4.35 -11.48
CA PHE A 56 3.01 -4.41 -10.03
C PHE A 56 1.78 -3.59 -9.62
N PHE A 57 1.29 -3.79 -8.42
CA PHE A 57 0.28 -2.92 -7.83
C PHE A 57 0.91 -2.00 -6.77
N ASP A 58 1.38 -2.56 -5.67
CA ASP A 58 1.93 -1.85 -4.51
C ASP A 58 3.33 -2.32 -4.11
N THR A 59 3.72 -3.51 -4.53
CA THR A 59 4.95 -4.17 -4.07
C THR A 59 6.04 -4.11 -5.13
N LEU A 60 7.16 -3.50 -4.77
CA LEU A 60 8.32 -3.31 -5.60
C LEU A 60 9.49 -4.16 -5.12
N ARG A 61 10.25 -4.71 -6.07
CA ARG A 61 11.51 -5.41 -5.80
C ARG A 61 12.58 -4.89 -6.76
N PHE A 62 13.67 -4.43 -6.19
CA PHE A 62 14.80 -3.87 -6.93
C PHE A 62 16.03 -4.75 -6.81
N GLU A 63 16.67 -4.98 -7.93
CA GLU A 63 18.04 -5.48 -7.97
C GLU A 63 19.00 -4.32 -7.76
N LEU A 64 19.97 -4.52 -6.89
CA LEU A 64 20.94 -3.50 -6.52
C LEU A 64 21.96 -3.29 -7.65
N PRO A 65 22.34 -2.04 -7.96
CA PRO A 65 23.41 -1.75 -8.91
C PRO A 65 24.79 -2.23 -8.38
N GLU A 66 25.78 -2.29 -9.27
CA GLU A 66 27.13 -2.63 -8.88
C GLU A 66 27.67 -1.63 -7.84
N GLY A 67 28.36 -2.18 -6.84
CA GLY A 67 28.93 -1.38 -5.74
C GLY A 67 27.95 -1.08 -4.60
N VAL A 68 26.64 -1.35 -4.75
CA VAL A 68 25.64 -1.15 -3.70
C VAL A 68 25.34 -2.49 -3.02
N SER A 69 25.44 -2.54 -1.69
CA SER A 69 25.12 -3.72 -0.90
C SER A 69 23.75 -3.58 -0.21
N GLN A 70 23.12 -4.72 0.10
CA GLN A 70 21.92 -4.71 0.96
C GLN A 70 22.16 -4.05 2.31
N ALA A 71 23.38 -4.20 2.86
CA ALA A 71 23.75 -3.58 4.13
C ALA A 71 23.71 -2.05 4.03
N ALA A 72 24.26 -1.47 2.96
CA ALA A 72 24.24 -0.02 2.75
C ALA A 72 22.79 0.53 2.67
N VAL A 73 21.89 -0.17 1.96
CA VAL A 73 20.47 0.23 1.89
C VAL A 73 19.81 0.08 3.26
N ARG A 74 20.10 -1.01 3.98
CA ARG A 74 19.56 -1.25 5.32
C ARG A 74 19.99 -0.19 6.31
N ASP A 75 21.26 0.15 6.34
CA ASP A 75 21.81 1.12 7.27
C ASP A 75 21.22 2.51 7.00
N ALA A 76 21.10 2.90 5.73
CA ALA A 76 20.41 4.15 5.34
C ALA A 76 18.93 4.15 5.71
N ALA A 77 18.24 3.02 5.62
CA ALA A 77 16.82 2.89 6.01
C ALA A 77 16.65 2.95 7.53
N LEU A 78 17.51 2.29 8.29
CA LEU A 78 17.47 2.31 9.76
C LEU A 78 17.71 3.71 10.34
N GLU A 79 18.55 4.53 9.71
CA GLU A 79 18.72 5.93 10.11
C GLU A 79 17.43 6.76 9.98
N GLN A 80 16.50 6.32 9.12
CA GLN A 80 15.18 6.92 8.95
C GLN A 80 14.07 6.14 9.67
N GLU A 81 14.44 5.18 10.53
CA GLU A 81 13.53 4.30 11.27
C GLU A 81 12.59 3.48 10.34
N ILE A 82 13.04 3.16 9.12
CA ILE A 82 12.29 2.42 8.11
C ILE A 82 12.87 1.01 7.96
N ASN A 83 11.98 0.02 7.96
CA ASN A 83 12.32 -1.37 7.64
C ASN A 83 11.89 -1.69 6.20
N LEU A 84 12.84 -2.26 5.42
CA LEU A 84 12.59 -2.74 4.06
C LEU A 84 12.66 -4.27 4.02
N PHE A 85 12.19 -4.85 2.94
CA PHE A 85 12.34 -6.28 2.70
C PHE A 85 13.73 -6.56 2.11
N TYR A 86 14.51 -7.45 2.74
CA TYR A 86 15.82 -7.92 2.28
C TYR A 86 15.74 -9.39 1.91
N CYS A 87 15.95 -9.71 0.63
CA CYS A 87 15.88 -11.10 0.16
C CYS A 87 17.04 -11.94 0.69
N ASN A 88 16.70 -13.01 1.41
CA ASN A 88 17.67 -14.02 1.89
C ASN A 88 17.92 -15.12 0.85
N CYS A 89 17.78 -14.83 -0.45
CA CYS A 89 17.95 -15.79 -1.54
C CYS A 89 19.42 -16.19 -1.80
N GLY A 90 20.35 -15.86 -0.91
CA GLY A 90 21.78 -16.12 -1.08
C GLY A 90 22.50 -15.20 -2.07
N CYS A 91 21.78 -14.43 -2.87
CA CYS A 91 22.38 -13.48 -3.80
C CYS A 91 22.74 -12.13 -3.17
N GLY A 92 22.10 -11.74 -2.04
CA GLY A 92 22.31 -10.46 -1.35
C GLY A 92 22.06 -9.21 -2.19
N LYS A 93 21.32 -9.34 -3.30
CA LYS A 93 21.21 -8.30 -4.34
C LYS A 93 19.80 -7.76 -4.55
N VAL A 94 18.83 -8.16 -3.74
CA VAL A 94 17.44 -7.73 -3.92
C VAL A 94 16.89 -7.09 -2.66
N VAL A 95 16.35 -5.90 -2.80
CA VAL A 95 15.61 -5.17 -1.77
C VAL A 95 14.20 -4.91 -2.26
N GLY A 96 13.22 -4.97 -1.38
CA GLY A 96 11.83 -4.70 -1.70
C GLY A 96 11.17 -3.74 -0.71
N LEU A 97 10.10 -3.13 -1.17
CA LEU A 97 9.20 -2.29 -0.38
C LEU A 97 7.76 -2.47 -0.85
N SER A 98 6.82 -2.11 -0.01
CA SER A 98 5.39 -2.04 -0.35
C SER A 98 4.80 -0.75 0.15
N THR A 99 3.89 -0.19 -0.63
CA THR A 99 3.13 1.03 -0.29
C THR A 99 1.77 0.67 0.28
N ASP A 100 1.23 1.53 1.11
CA ASP A 100 -0.11 1.40 1.69
C ASP A 100 -0.89 2.74 1.58
N GLU A 101 -2.12 2.78 2.10
CA GLU A 101 -2.98 3.96 2.03
C GLU A 101 -2.51 5.16 2.86
N LYS A 102 -1.49 5.00 3.69
CA LYS A 102 -0.95 6.07 4.53
C LYS A 102 0.24 6.79 3.92
N ILE A 103 0.81 6.21 2.86
CA ILE A 103 1.98 6.80 2.22
C ILE A 103 1.69 8.23 1.75
N ASN A 104 2.63 9.12 1.98
CA ASN A 104 2.53 10.53 1.61
C ASN A 104 3.82 11.01 0.90
N GLU A 105 3.80 12.23 0.40
CA GLU A 105 4.92 12.81 -0.34
C GLU A 105 6.23 12.82 0.46
N LYS A 106 6.17 13.12 1.76
CA LYS A 106 7.36 13.11 2.61
C LYS A 106 7.97 11.72 2.70
N GLU A 107 7.15 10.69 2.86
CA GLU A 107 7.60 9.29 2.94
C GLU A 107 8.16 8.81 1.61
N ILE A 108 7.53 9.17 0.49
CA ILE A 108 8.05 8.89 -0.86
C ILE A 108 9.45 9.48 -1.02
N ASN A 109 9.63 10.78 -0.72
CA ASN A 109 10.92 11.43 -0.83
C ASN A 109 11.95 10.87 0.15
N THR A 110 11.54 10.46 1.35
CA THR A 110 12.41 9.77 2.32
C THR A 110 12.89 8.42 1.75
N LEU A 111 12.00 7.63 1.19
CA LEU A 111 12.35 6.34 0.56
C LEU A 111 13.33 6.54 -0.61
N ILE A 112 13.06 7.47 -1.52
CA ILE A 112 13.97 7.81 -2.62
C ILE A 112 15.33 8.23 -2.07
N GLY A 113 15.37 9.05 -1.03
CA GLY A 113 16.60 9.50 -0.36
C GLY A 113 17.43 8.35 0.23
N ILE A 114 16.79 7.33 0.79
CA ILE A 114 17.45 6.10 1.29
C ILE A 114 18.19 5.39 0.17
N PHE A 115 17.53 5.15 -0.96
CA PHE A 115 18.14 4.50 -2.11
C PHE A 115 19.23 5.36 -2.76
N ALA A 116 19.03 6.68 -2.82
CA ALA A 116 20.03 7.62 -3.32
C ALA A 116 21.30 7.61 -2.46
N LYS A 117 21.14 7.71 -1.13
CA LYS A 117 22.24 7.66 -0.16
C LYS A 117 23.05 6.36 -0.28
N ALA A 118 22.37 5.22 -0.35
CA ALA A 118 23.03 3.91 -0.49
C ALA A 118 23.81 3.78 -1.80
N ALA A 119 23.38 4.46 -2.87
CA ALA A 119 24.07 4.52 -4.17
C ALA A 119 25.12 5.63 -4.26
N GLY A 120 25.34 6.42 -3.22
CA GLY A 120 26.25 7.58 -3.24
C GLY A 120 25.79 8.68 -4.19
N LYS A 121 24.48 8.82 -4.40
CA LYS A 121 23.85 9.78 -5.31
C LYS A 121 22.98 10.76 -4.52
N THR A 122 22.54 11.81 -5.19
CA THR A 122 21.50 12.72 -4.73
C THR A 122 20.21 12.42 -5.50
N ALA A 123 19.07 12.71 -4.88
CA ALA A 123 17.77 12.65 -5.52
C ALA A 123 17.09 14.02 -5.44
N ASP A 124 16.39 14.39 -6.49
CA ASP A 124 15.56 15.58 -6.49
C ASP A 124 14.27 15.33 -5.72
N HIS A 125 13.66 16.40 -5.23
CA HIS A 125 12.33 16.32 -4.60
C HIS A 125 11.27 16.01 -5.66
N VAL A 126 10.37 15.09 -5.33
CA VAL A 126 9.28 14.64 -6.21
C VAL A 126 7.95 15.03 -5.60
N GLU A 127 7.11 15.68 -6.39
CA GLU A 127 5.71 15.95 -6.03
C GLU A 127 4.87 14.68 -6.19
N PHE A 128 3.99 14.44 -5.23
CA PHE A 128 3.12 13.27 -5.24
C PHE A 128 1.76 13.58 -5.89
N LEU A 129 1.48 12.91 -7.01
CA LEU A 129 0.21 13.00 -7.76
C LEU A 129 -0.43 11.61 -7.87
N ASP A 130 -1.73 11.52 -7.56
CA ASP A 130 -2.51 10.27 -7.52
C ASP A 130 -3.04 9.82 -8.90
N ASP A 131 -2.35 10.14 -9.98
CA ASP A 131 -2.83 9.91 -11.35
C ASP A 131 -1.99 8.92 -12.18
N ARG A 132 -0.95 8.33 -11.57
CA ARG A 132 -0.03 7.46 -12.28
C ARG A 132 -0.44 6.00 -12.24
N THR A 133 -0.25 5.30 -13.35
CA THR A 133 -0.46 3.85 -13.44
C THR A 133 0.44 3.22 -14.51
N VAL A 134 0.88 1.99 -14.22
CA VAL A 134 1.55 1.08 -15.18
C VAL A 134 0.68 -0.14 -15.49
N LEU A 135 -0.54 -0.17 -14.96
CA LEU A 135 -1.48 -1.26 -15.23
C LEU A 135 -2.08 -1.11 -16.62
N ASP A 136 -2.11 -2.23 -17.34
CA ASP A 136 -2.81 -2.30 -18.61
C ASP A 136 -4.32 -2.09 -18.39
N PRO A 137 -5.02 -1.29 -19.22
CA PRO A 137 -6.46 -1.10 -19.11
C PRO A 137 -7.26 -2.41 -19.06
N THR A 138 -6.77 -3.47 -19.70
CA THR A 138 -7.40 -4.81 -19.65
C THR A 138 -7.32 -5.48 -18.29
N MET A 139 -6.45 -5.01 -17.39
CA MET A 139 -6.33 -5.49 -16.02
C MET A 139 -7.24 -4.73 -15.06
N LEU A 140 -7.83 -3.64 -15.50
CA LEU A 140 -8.76 -2.87 -14.71
C LEU A 140 -10.17 -3.49 -14.80
N ARG A 141 -10.88 -3.43 -13.68
CA ARG A 141 -12.27 -3.87 -13.64
C ARG A 141 -13.15 -2.86 -14.37
N ASP A 142 -14.02 -3.34 -15.23
CA ASP A 142 -14.98 -2.56 -16.00
C ASP A 142 -16.42 -2.65 -15.43
N ASP A 143 -16.69 -3.66 -14.59
CA ASP A 143 -17.99 -3.84 -13.94
C ASP A 143 -18.12 -2.99 -12.66
N GLU A 144 -19.34 -2.62 -12.34
CA GLU A 144 -19.65 -1.89 -11.11
C GLU A 144 -19.60 -2.83 -9.89
N ILE A 145 -18.90 -2.40 -8.84
CA ILE A 145 -18.80 -3.12 -7.57
C ILE A 145 -19.60 -2.39 -6.48
N LEU A 146 -19.93 -3.12 -5.40
CA LEU A 146 -20.51 -2.55 -4.17
C LEU A 146 -21.78 -1.72 -4.41
N GLN A 147 -22.68 -2.20 -5.28
CA GLN A 147 -23.92 -1.51 -5.64
C GLN A 147 -24.99 -1.54 -4.53
N GLN A 148 -24.84 -2.42 -3.53
CA GLN A 148 -25.80 -2.53 -2.42
C GLN A 148 -25.78 -1.25 -1.58
N SER A 149 -26.93 -0.86 -1.08
CA SER A 149 -27.13 0.38 -0.33
C SER A 149 -26.21 0.52 0.88
N VAL A 150 -25.85 -0.58 1.53
CA VAL A 150 -24.94 -0.59 2.68
C VAL A 150 -23.58 0.02 2.38
N PHE A 151 -23.09 -0.09 1.15
CA PHE A 151 -21.83 0.47 0.71
C PHE A 151 -21.91 1.93 0.23
N ASN A 152 -23.11 2.53 0.30
CA ASN A 152 -23.37 3.87 -0.24
C ASN A 152 -24.02 4.81 0.78
N ILE A 153 -24.10 4.44 2.05
CA ILE A 153 -24.82 5.21 3.07
C ILE A 153 -23.91 5.62 4.26
N TYR A 154 -22.99 4.77 4.68
CA TYR A 154 -22.31 4.91 5.97
C TYR A 154 -20.89 5.50 5.87
N HIS A 155 -20.73 6.63 5.16
CA HIS A 155 -19.44 7.27 4.89
C HIS A 155 -19.00 8.32 5.93
N SER A 156 -19.64 8.34 7.11
CA SER A 156 -19.23 9.17 8.22
C SER A 156 -19.07 8.36 9.49
N GLU A 157 -18.20 8.81 10.42
CA GLU A 157 -17.97 8.16 11.70
C GLU A 157 -19.27 7.92 12.45
N THR A 158 -20.11 8.96 12.60
CA THR A 158 -21.40 8.86 13.29
C THR A 158 -22.36 7.90 12.58
N GLY A 159 -22.40 7.93 11.25
CA GLY A 159 -23.22 7.01 10.44
C GLY A 159 -22.80 5.56 10.64
N MET A 160 -21.51 5.29 10.58
CA MET A 160 -20.95 3.96 10.77
C MET A 160 -21.18 3.45 12.21
N MET A 161 -20.95 4.26 13.22
CA MET A 161 -21.20 3.89 14.62
C MET A 161 -22.67 3.53 14.87
N ARG A 162 -23.60 4.31 14.31
CA ARG A 162 -25.05 4.00 14.38
C ARG A 162 -25.40 2.70 13.66
N TYR A 163 -24.79 2.46 12.50
CA TYR A 163 -24.97 1.20 11.77
C TYR A 163 -24.50 0.00 12.58
N MET A 164 -23.29 0.07 13.13
CA MET A 164 -22.73 -0.98 14.00
C MET A 164 -23.66 -1.26 15.20
N LYS A 165 -24.13 -0.20 15.86
CA LYS A 165 -25.07 -0.33 16.99
C LYS A 165 -26.42 -0.94 16.58
N ASN A 166 -26.91 -0.65 15.38
CA ASN A 166 -28.13 -1.26 14.85
C ASN A 166 -27.95 -2.77 14.55
N LEU A 167 -26.75 -3.18 14.13
CA LEU A 167 -26.44 -4.60 13.95
C LEU A 167 -26.38 -5.32 15.30
N GLU A 168 -25.71 -4.73 16.28
CA GLU A 168 -25.61 -5.26 17.66
C GLU A 168 -26.99 -5.49 18.30
N ARG A 169 -27.97 -4.60 18.06
CA ARG A 169 -29.35 -4.73 18.56
C ARG A 169 -30.12 -5.91 18.01
N ARG A 170 -29.61 -6.57 16.96
CA ARG A 170 -30.24 -7.79 16.42
C ARG A 170 -29.89 -9.05 17.21
N ASP A 171 -28.92 -8.94 18.10
CA ASP A 171 -28.51 -10.02 18.99
C ASP A 171 -29.11 -9.83 20.39
N ILE A 172 -29.25 -10.94 21.14
CA ILE A 172 -29.74 -10.91 22.51
C ILE A 172 -28.58 -10.56 23.44
N SER A 173 -28.78 -9.48 24.19
CA SER A 173 -27.73 -8.95 25.10
C SER A 173 -28.36 -8.59 26.45
N LEU A 174 -27.59 -8.74 27.51
CA LEU A 174 -28.00 -8.30 28.87
C LEU A 174 -27.94 -6.76 28.99
N ALA A 175 -27.41 -6.04 28.01
CA ALA A 175 -27.29 -4.59 27.95
C ALA A 175 -28.41 -3.91 27.15
N THR A 176 -29.48 -4.58 26.82
CA THR A 176 -30.64 -4.02 26.11
C THR A 176 -31.69 -3.48 27.09
#